data_16b3ec2fd12c4259a99d6227fca2bdbd
#
_entry.id   16b3ec2fd12c4259a99d6227fca2bdbd
#
_cell.length_a   1.000
_cell.length_b   1.000
_cell.length_c   1.000
_cell.angle_alpha   90.00
_cell.angle_beta   90.00
_cell.angle_gamma   90.00
#
_symmetry.space_group_name_H-M   'P 1'
#
loop_
_entity.id
_entity.type
_entity.pdbx_description
1 polymer ?
#
loop_
_entity_poly.entity_id
_entity_poly.type
_entity_poly.pdbx_seq_one_letter_code
_entity_poly.pdbx_strand_id
1 'polypeptide(L)'
;MKKLIALVVLLCVFMPVLWAADGCDQHLSREEFRNKQKAFIIEQAGLTKEEAAKFFPVYFELQEKKKKLNDESWSLMRQGKDDKTTEAQYEEIVAKVCDNRIAADRLDKSYLDRFKKILSNKKIFLVQRAEMRFHREMLKGMNRKDGGNDPKRKK
;
A
#
# COMPACT_ATOMS: atom_id res chain seq x y z
N MET A 1 -2.43 -59.02 -24.14
CA MET A 1 -1.37 -58.17 -23.56
C MET A 1 -1.38 -56.70 -24.04
N LYS A 2 -1.97 -56.38 -25.20
CA LYS A 2 -2.02 -54.97 -25.70
C LYS A 2 -3.08 -54.10 -25.04
N LYS A 3 -4.08 -54.66 -24.35
CA LYS A 3 -5.15 -53.91 -23.66
C LYS A 3 -4.81 -53.50 -22.22
N LEU A 4 -3.80 -54.10 -21.60
CA LEU A 4 -3.36 -53.74 -20.25
C LEU A 4 -2.43 -52.55 -20.22
N ILE A 5 -1.70 -52.29 -21.31
CA ILE A 5 -0.76 -51.17 -21.43
C ILE A 5 -1.54 -49.84 -21.63
N ALA A 6 -2.70 -49.87 -22.28
CA ALA A 6 -3.53 -48.70 -22.50
C ALA A 6 -4.17 -48.17 -21.20
N LEU A 7 -4.40 -49.02 -20.20
CA LEU A 7 -5.02 -48.61 -18.93
C LEU A 7 -4.04 -47.95 -17.96
N VAL A 8 -2.76 -48.29 -18.07
CA VAL A 8 -1.70 -47.70 -17.21
C VAL A 8 -1.30 -46.29 -17.68
N VAL A 9 -1.40 -45.99 -18.97
CA VAL A 9 -1.06 -44.69 -19.53
C VAL A 9 -2.15 -43.65 -19.22
N LEU A 10 -3.41 -44.06 -19.01
CA LEU A 10 -4.52 -43.15 -18.69
C LEU A 10 -4.57 -42.72 -17.22
N LEU A 11 -3.84 -43.43 -16.33
CA LEU A 11 -3.83 -43.09 -14.88
C LEU A 11 -2.77 -42.07 -14.46
N CYS A 12 -1.86 -41.70 -15.37
CA CYS A 12 -0.76 -40.76 -15.07
C CYS A 12 -1.09 -39.28 -15.34
N VAL A 13 -2.30 -38.93 -15.84
CA VAL A 13 -2.63 -37.56 -16.22
C VAL A 13 -3.41 -36.79 -15.15
N PHE A 14 -3.82 -37.48 -14.05
CA PHE A 14 -4.49 -36.82 -12.92
C PHE A 14 -3.61 -36.80 -11.67
N MET A 15 -2.39 -36.23 -11.76
CA MET A 15 -1.75 -35.70 -10.57
C MET A 15 -2.26 -34.26 -10.37
N PRO A 16 -3.01 -34.01 -9.28
CA PRO A 16 -3.19 -32.59 -8.89
C PRO A 16 -1.80 -32.08 -8.55
N VAL A 17 -1.38 -31.05 -9.28
CA VAL A 17 -0.25 -30.23 -8.86
C VAL A 17 -0.67 -29.62 -7.53
N LEU A 18 -0.26 -30.27 -6.43
CA LEU A 18 -0.22 -29.67 -5.12
C LEU A 18 0.75 -28.49 -5.25
N TRP A 19 0.21 -27.33 -5.53
CA TRP A 19 0.92 -26.09 -5.26
C TRP A 19 1.16 -26.08 -3.76
N ALA A 20 2.37 -26.43 -3.37
CA ALA A 20 2.89 -26.11 -2.06
C ALA A 20 2.73 -24.60 -1.93
N ALA A 21 1.77 -24.18 -1.11
CA ALA A 21 1.70 -22.83 -0.62
C ALA A 21 2.91 -22.66 0.28
N ASP A 22 4.06 -22.31 -0.32
CA ASP A 22 5.16 -21.74 0.42
C ASP A 22 4.61 -20.53 1.15
N GLY A 23 4.55 -20.64 2.48
CA GLY A 23 4.28 -19.56 3.39
C GLY A 23 5.43 -18.56 3.35
N CYS A 24 5.66 -17.95 2.19
CA CYS A 24 6.52 -16.81 2.05
C CYS A 24 5.80 -15.63 2.70
N ASP A 25 6.42 -15.00 3.67
CA ASP A 25 6.05 -13.69 4.21
C ASP A 25 5.92 -12.72 3.03
N GLN A 26 4.71 -12.65 2.45
CA GLN A 26 4.43 -11.79 1.30
C GLN A 26 4.35 -10.35 1.80
N HIS A 27 5.51 -9.76 2.03
CA HIS A 27 5.64 -8.33 2.03
C HIS A 27 5.29 -7.86 0.61
N LEU A 28 4.09 -7.27 0.44
CA LEU A 28 3.64 -6.76 -0.85
C LEU A 28 4.73 -5.86 -1.45
N SER A 29 5.14 -6.16 -2.67
CA SER A 29 6.01 -5.26 -3.40
C SER A 29 5.33 -3.90 -3.55
N ARG A 30 6.12 -2.84 -3.75
CA ARG A 30 5.59 -1.48 -3.95
C ARG A 30 4.61 -1.42 -5.13
N GLU A 31 4.88 -2.16 -6.17
CA GLU A 31 4.02 -2.23 -7.36
C GLU A 31 2.70 -2.95 -7.07
N GLU A 32 2.74 -4.08 -6.39
CA GLU A 32 1.54 -4.81 -5.99
C GLU A 32 0.66 -3.97 -5.05
N PHE A 33 1.27 -3.25 -4.10
CA PHE A 33 0.54 -2.33 -3.24
C PHE A 33 -0.15 -1.23 -4.05
N ARG A 34 0.56 -0.59 -5.00
CA ARG A 34 -0.01 0.44 -5.88
C ARG A 34 -1.14 -0.11 -6.75
N ASN A 35 -1.00 -1.30 -7.29
CA ASN A 35 -2.01 -1.94 -8.12
C ASN A 35 -3.27 -2.28 -7.30
N LYS A 36 -3.12 -2.80 -6.08
CA LYS A 36 -4.24 -3.04 -5.16
C LYS A 36 -4.94 -1.75 -4.77
N GLN A 37 -4.18 -0.72 -4.41
CA GLN A 37 -4.72 0.60 -4.07
C GLN A 37 -5.48 1.21 -5.25
N LYS A 38 -4.92 1.17 -6.46
CA LYS A 38 -5.55 1.64 -7.69
C LYS A 38 -6.87 0.93 -7.95
N ALA A 39 -6.88 -0.41 -7.93
CA ALA A 39 -8.08 -1.21 -8.15
C ALA A 39 -9.18 -0.86 -7.12
N PHE A 40 -8.79 -0.77 -5.85
CA PHE A 40 -9.71 -0.43 -4.76
C PHE A 40 -10.32 0.97 -4.93
N ILE A 41 -9.51 1.97 -5.28
CA ILE A 41 -9.99 3.34 -5.51
C ILE A 41 -10.95 3.39 -6.70
N ILE A 42 -10.62 2.71 -7.81
CA ILE A 42 -11.49 2.66 -9.00
C ILE A 42 -12.87 2.13 -8.62
N GLU A 43 -12.90 1.01 -7.90
CA GLU A 43 -14.14 0.37 -7.47
C GLU A 43 -14.97 1.26 -6.51
N GLN A 44 -14.33 1.77 -5.46
CA GLN A 44 -15.03 2.52 -4.40
C GLN A 44 -15.47 3.93 -4.83
N ALA A 45 -14.73 4.57 -5.72
CA ALA A 45 -15.06 5.90 -6.24
C ALA A 45 -15.86 5.87 -7.56
N GLY A 46 -16.06 4.68 -8.15
CA GLY A 46 -16.78 4.51 -9.42
C GLY A 46 -16.10 5.26 -10.57
N LEU A 47 -14.77 5.16 -10.69
CA LEU A 47 -14.03 5.82 -11.76
C LEU A 47 -14.23 5.07 -13.08
N THR A 48 -14.48 5.79 -14.18
CA THR A 48 -14.44 5.19 -15.52
C THR A 48 -13.01 4.87 -15.93
N LYS A 49 -12.83 4.08 -16.98
CA LYS A 49 -11.51 3.76 -17.52
C LYS A 49 -10.74 5.02 -17.94
N GLU A 50 -11.44 5.97 -18.57
CA GLU A 50 -10.90 7.24 -19.06
C GLU A 50 -10.49 8.16 -17.90
N GLU A 51 -11.33 8.26 -16.87
CA GLU A 51 -11.03 9.01 -15.66
C GLU A 51 -9.82 8.41 -14.93
N ALA A 52 -9.80 7.10 -14.73
CA ALA A 52 -8.69 6.40 -14.09
C ALA A 52 -7.37 6.58 -14.86
N ALA A 53 -7.40 6.49 -16.19
CA ALA A 53 -6.21 6.68 -17.02
C ALA A 53 -5.59 8.08 -16.86
N LYS A 54 -6.42 9.13 -16.71
CA LYS A 54 -5.96 10.51 -16.51
C LYS A 54 -5.62 10.81 -15.05
N PHE A 55 -6.35 10.25 -14.10
CA PHE A 55 -6.22 10.54 -12.68
C PHE A 55 -4.98 9.91 -12.05
N PHE A 56 -4.73 8.62 -12.25
CA PHE A 56 -3.67 7.91 -11.55
C PHE A 56 -2.24 8.41 -11.82
N PRO A 57 -1.87 8.86 -13.02
CA PRO A 57 -0.55 9.48 -13.21
C PRO A 57 -0.34 10.69 -12.29
N VAL A 58 -1.35 11.57 -12.17
CA VAL A 58 -1.30 12.76 -11.30
C VAL A 58 -1.35 12.37 -9.82
N TYR A 59 -2.16 11.40 -9.47
CA TYR A 59 -2.28 10.87 -8.10
C TYR A 59 -0.95 10.26 -7.62
N PHE A 60 -0.33 9.41 -8.42
CA PHE A 60 0.94 8.80 -8.03
C PHE A 60 2.11 9.80 -8.05
N GLU A 61 2.09 10.82 -8.89
CA GLU A 61 3.05 11.93 -8.80
C GLU A 61 2.97 12.63 -7.44
N LEU A 62 1.76 12.92 -6.95
CA LEU A 62 1.53 13.47 -5.61
C LEU A 62 2.07 12.53 -4.53
N GLN A 63 1.72 11.23 -4.60
CA GLN A 63 2.15 10.24 -3.60
C GLN A 63 3.69 10.14 -3.54
N GLU A 64 4.38 10.20 -4.68
CA GLU A 64 5.85 10.21 -4.71
C GLU A 64 6.46 11.44 -4.04
N LYS A 65 5.87 12.62 -4.26
CA LYS A 65 6.34 13.85 -3.61
C LYS A 65 6.13 13.80 -2.09
N LYS A 66 4.96 13.34 -1.65
CA LYS A 66 4.67 13.14 -0.22
C LYS A 66 5.58 12.09 0.41
N LYS A 67 5.86 11.01 -0.33
CA LYS A 67 6.78 9.97 0.13
C LYS A 67 8.17 10.52 0.41
N LYS A 68 8.72 11.39 -0.44
CA LYS A 68 10.05 12.01 -0.21
C LYS A 68 10.10 12.77 1.11
N LEU A 69 9.08 13.59 1.42
CA LEU A 69 8.98 14.32 2.68
C LEU A 69 8.88 13.37 3.89
N ASN A 70 8.12 12.29 3.73
CA ASN A 70 7.99 11.28 4.77
C ASN A 70 9.31 10.51 4.99
N ASP A 71 10.01 10.12 3.92
CA ASP A 71 11.30 9.44 4.00
C ASP A 71 12.36 10.34 4.67
N GLU A 72 12.35 11.65 4.38
CA GLU A 72 13.19 12.63 5.07
C GLU A 72 12.87 12.69 6.56
N SER A 73 11.59 12.77 6.92
CA SER A 73 11.14 12.76 8.31
C SER A 73 11.58 11.49 9.05
N TRP A 74 11.47 10.32 8.43
CA TRP A 74 11.97 9.07 9.00
C TRP A 74 13.50 9.05 9.15
N SER A 75 14.22 9.68 8.22
CA SER A 75 15.68 9.82 8.32
C SER A 75 16.08 10.68 9.51
N LEU A 76 15.43 11.84 9.69
CA LEU A 76 15.62 12.73 10.82
C LEU A 76 15.33 12.03 12.15
N MET A 77 14.20 11.32 12.24
CA MET A 77 13.84 10.58 13.46
C MET A 77 14.84 9.46 13.80
N ARG A 78 15.49 8.86 12.78
CA ARG A 78 16.55 7.88 13.02
C ARG A 78 17.83 8.54 13.55
N GLN A 79 18.17 9.76 13.08
CA GLN A 79 19.33 10.50 13.60
C GLN A 79 19.18 10.81 15.10
N GLY A 80 17.96 11.15 15.55
CA GLY A 80 17.68 11.38 16.96
C GLY A 80 17.76 10.14 17.86
N LYS A 81 18.11 8.96 17.34
CA LYS A 81 18.35 7.75 18.16
C LYS A 81 19.79 7.64 18.67
N ASP A 82 20.68 8.52 18.25
CA ASP A 82 22.04 8.56 18.74
C ASP A 82 22.04 9.10 20.19
N ASP A 83 22.66 8.36 21.12
CA ASP A 83 22.77 8.75 22.54
C ASP A 83 23.51 10.08 22.77
N LYS A 84 24.22 10.57 21.74
CA LYS A 84 24.93 11.87 21.77
C LYS A 84 24.07 13.01 21.24
N THR A 85 22.82 12.76 20.84
CA THR A 85 21.93 13.80 20.34
C THR A 85 21.63 14.82 21.42
N THR A 86 21.90 16.09 21.16
CA THR A 86 21.67 17.20 22.07
C THR A 86 20.21 17.70 22.03
N GLU A 87 19.76 18.40 23.08
CA GLU A 87 18.43 19.03 23.10
C GLU A 87 18.18 19.94 21.90
N ALA A 88 19.18 20.75 21.48
CA ALA A 88 19.07 21.60 20.31
C ALA A 88 18.86 20.81 19.01
N GLN A 89 19.52 19.64 18.89
CA GLN A 89 19.32 18.76 17.74
C GLN A 89 17.94 18.10 17.77
N TYR A 90 17.43 17.70 18.95
CA TYR A 90 16.05 17.22 19.06
C TYR A 90 15.03 18.28 18.64
N GLU A 91 15.20 19.53 19.07
CA GLU A 91 14.35 20.65 18.68
C GLU A 91 14.35 20.84 17.16
N GLU A 92 15.53 20.85 16.52
CA GLU A 92 15.66 20.95 15.05
C GLU A 92 14.97 19.80 14.33
N ILE A 93 15.16 18.55 14.78
CA ILE A 93 14.52 17.35 14.20
C ILE A 93 13.00 17.49 14.27
N VAL A 94 12.46 17.84 15.44
CA VAL A 94 11.01 17.97 15.64
C VAL A 94 10.44 19.08 14.76
N ALA A 95 11.08 20.24 14.71
CA ALA A 95 10.67 21.34 13.85
C ALA A 95 10.64 20.93 12.38
N LYS A 96 11.70 20.30 11.90
CA LYS A 96 11.80 19.84 10.50
C LYS A 96 10.75 18.78 10.14
N VAL A 97 10.47 17.85 11.04
CA VAL A 97 9.40 16.86 10.84
C VAL A 97 8.02 17.53 10.75
N CYS A 98 7.76 18.56 11.55
CA CYS A 98 6.55 19.36 11.46
C CYS A 98 6.46 20.11 10.12
N ASP A 99 7.55 20.73 9.68
CA ASP A 99 7.60 21.43 8.38
C ASP A 99 7.32 20.48 7.21
N ASN A 100 7.87 19.28 7.23
CA ASN A 100 7.61 18.26 6.21
C ASN A 100 6.14 17.82 6.16
N ARG A 101 5.45 17.73 7.32
CA ARG A 101 4.01 17.46 7.37
C ARG A 101 3.21 18.61 6.74
N ILE A 102 3.53 19.85 7.11
CA ILE A 102 2.89 21.04 6.52
C ILE A 102 3.13 21.08 5.01
N ALA A 103 4.33 20.77 4.54
CA ALA A 103 4.65 20.70 3.11
C ALA A 103 3.84 19.61 2.39
N ALA A 104 3.64 18.42 3.00
CA ALA A 104 2.80 17.36 2.46
C ALA A 104 1.34 17.79 2.33
N ASP A 105 0.78 18.48 3.34
CA ASP A 105 -0.61 18.99 3.30
C ASP A 105 -0.77 20.11 2.24
N ARG A 106 0.24 20.95 2.06
CA ARG A 106 0.27 21.96 0.98
C ARG A 106 0.30 21.30 -0.41
N LEU A 107 1.02 20.17 -0.56
CA LEU A 107 0.98 19.39 -1.80
C LEU A 107 -0.43 18.88 -2.07
N ASP A 108 -1.10 18.26 -1.10
CA ASP A 108 -2.49 17.78 -1.26
C ASP A 108 -3.41 18.92 -1.75
N LYS A 109 -3.30 20.08 -1.13
CA LYS A 109 -4.09 21.26 -1.52
C LYS A 109 -3.76 21.74 -2.95
N SER A 110 -2.49 21.76 -3.33
CA SER A 110 -2.04 22.20 -4.65
C SER A 110 -2.48 21.25 -5.78
N TYR A 111 -2.58 19.94 -5.49
CA TYR A 111 -3.03 18.95 -6.46
C TYR A 111 -4.55 18.90 -6.63
N LEU A 112 -5.32 19.45 -5.67
CA LEU A 112 -6.77 19.47 -5.74
C LEU A 112 -7.29 20.11 -7.05
N ASP A 113 -6.68 21.21 -7.49
CA ASP A 113 -7.10 21.87 -8.74
C ASP A 113 -6.74 21.06 -10.00
N ARG A 114 -5.68 20.26 -9.93
CA ARG A 114 -5.35 19.29 -10.99
C ARG A 114 -6.38 18.14 -11.03
N PHE A 115 -6.82 17.66 -9.88
CA PHE A 115 -7.85 16.62 -9.78
C PHE A 115 -9.21 17.11 -10.26
N LYS A 116 -9.60 18.36 -9.96
CA LYS A 116 -10.85 18.98 -10.43
C LYS A 116 -10.94 19.09 -11.95
N LYS A 117 -9.81 19.11 -12.66
CA LYS A 117 -9.79 19.08 -14.13
C LYS A 117 -10.11 17.70 -14.71
N ILE A 118 -10.07 16.66 -13.90
CA ILE A 118 -10.22 15.26 -14.32
C ILE A 118 -11.48 14.64 -13.74
N LEU A 119 -11.81 14.95 -12.48
CA LEU A 119 -12.89 14.35 -11.72
C LEU A 119 -13.85 15.40 -11.18
N SER A 120 -15.12 15.02 -11.00
CA SER A 120 -16.07 15.84 -10.24
C SER A 120 -15.69 15.90 -8.77
N ASN A 121 -16.13 16.96 -8.06
CA ASN A 121 -15.89 17.09 -6.61
C ASN A 121 -16.40 15.89 -5.81
N LYS A 122 -17.55 15.31 -6.21
CA LYS A 122 -18.09 14.08 -5.62
C LYS A 122 -17.10 12.91 -5.76
N LYS A 123 -16.53 12.71 -6.96
CA LYS A 123 -15.56 11.63 -7.19
C LYS A 123 -14.26 11.86 -6.45
N ILE A 124 -13.77 13.09 -6.35
CA ILE A 124 -12.60 13.44 -5.52
C ILE A 124 -12.84 13.07 -4.06
N PHE A 125 -14.01 13.43 -3.50
CA PHE A 125 -14.40 13.03 -2.13
C PHE A 125 -14.43 11.51 -1.97
N LEU A 126 -14.99 10.79 -2.94
CA LEU A 126 -15.04 9.33 -2.89
C LEU A 126 -13.65 8.68 -3.00
N VAL A 127 -12.73 9.26 -3.79
CA VAL A 127 -11.32 8.84 -3.85
C VAL A 127 -10.65 9.00 -2.49
N GLN A 128 -10.76 10.16 -1.85
CA GLN A 128 -10.18 10.40 -0.52
C GLN A 128 -10.74 9.43 0.54
N ARG A 129 -12.06 9.20 0.51
CA ARG A 129 -12.71 8.21 1.38
C ARG A 129 -12.21 6.79 1.12
N ALA A 130 -12.05 6.41 -0.15
CA ALA A 130 -11.52 5.11 -0.55
C ALA A 130 -10.08 4.92 -0.08
N GLU A 131 -9.23 5.94 -0.21
CA GLU A 131 -7.84 5.92 0.25
C GLU A 131 -7.76 5.68 1.77
N MET A 132 -8.53 6.45 2.58
CA MET A 132 -8.58 6.26 4.03
C MET A 132 -9.07 4.85 4.42
N ARG A 133 -10.06 4.31 3.69
CA ARG A 133 -10.57 2.97 3.92
C ARG A 133 -9.53 1.90 3.56
N PHE A 134 -8.86 2.04 2.43
CA PHE A 134 -7.81 1.13 1.98
C PHE A 134 -6.69 1.01 3.03
N HIS A 135 -6.15 2.14 3.51
CA HIS A 135 -5.12 2.14 4.55
C HIS A 135 -5.59 1.44 5.83
N ARG A 136 -6.82 1.69 6.27
CA ARG A 136 -7.39 1.03 7.46
C ARG A 136 -7.53 -0.49 7.28
N GLU A 137 -7.95 -0.95 6.11
CA GLU A 137 -8.09 -2.37 5.82
C GLU A 137 -6.72 -3.07 5.74
N MET A 138 -5.73 -2.42 5.16
CA MET A 138 -4.34 -2.91 5.13
C MET A 138 -3.77 -3.08 6.54
N LEU A 139 -3.94 -2.09 7.42
CA LEU A 139 -3.49 -2.17 8.82
C LEU A 139 -4.19 -3.30 9.58
N LYS A 140 -5.50 -3.50 9.37
CA LYS A 140 -6.22 -4.63 9.99
C LYS A 140 -5.72 -5.98 9.49
N GLY A 141 -5.35 -6.09 8.22
CA GLY A 141 -4.78 -7.29 7.63
C GLY A 141 -3.43 -7.65 8.24
N MET A 142 -2.57 -6.66 8.47
CA MET A 142 -1.27 -6.83 9.12
C MET A 142 -1.44 -7.30 10.57
N ASN A 143 -2.25 -6.64 11.38
CA ASN A 143 -2.48 -7.00 12.78
C ASN A 143 -3.10 -8.39 12.97
N ARG A 144 -3.87 -8.90 11.99
CA ARG A 144 -4.41 -10.27 12.04
C ARG A 144 -3.34 -11.33 11.84
N LYS A 145 -2.32 -11.04 11.03
CA LYS A 145 -1.20 -11.96 10.80
C LYS A 145 -0.29 -12.04 12.03
N ASP A 146 -0.01 -10.91 12.68
CA ASP A 146 0.84 -10.86 13.88
C ASP A 146 0.13 -11.46 15.13
N GLY A 147 -1.19 -11.31 15.25
CA GLY A 147 -1.97 -11.86 16.37
C GLY A 147 -2.26 -13.37 16.31
N GLY A 148 -1.98 -14.02 15.18
CA GLY A 148 -2.22 -15.46 14.99
C GLY A 148 -1.14 -16.38 15.59
N ASN A 149 0.01 -15.84 16.01
CA ASN A 149 1.17 -16.61 16.44
C ASN A 149 1.53 -16.38 17.92
N ASP A 150 0.58 -15.98 18.76
CA ASP A 150 0.81 -15.91 20.22
C ASP A 150 0.45 -17.26 20.88
N PRO A 151 1.45 -18.11 21.25
CA PRO A 151 1.20 -19.40 21.88
C PRO A 151 0.62 -19.29 23.29
N LYS A 152 0.51 -18.08 23.86
CA LYS A 152 0.00 -17.83 25.24
C LYS A 152 -1.52 -17.64 25.31
N ARG A 153 -2.26 -17.66 24.21
CA ARG A 153 -3.72 -17.43 24.19
C ARG A 153 -4.57 -18.72 24.28
N LYS A 154 -3.91 -19.87 24.50
CA LYS A 154 -4.58 -21.18 24.74
C LYS A 154 -4.33 -21.63 26.19
N LYS A 155 -4.91 -20.96 27.14
CA LYS A 155 -5.17 -21.48 28.48
C LYS A 155 -6.49 -20.93 28.98
#